data_fda6d8ca3d14c2fb3004cd009d8f43f1
#
_entry.id   fda6d8ca3d14c2fb3004cd009d8f43f1
#
_cell.length_a   1.000
_cell.length_b   1.000
_cell.length_c   1.000
_cell.angle_alpha   90.00
_cell.angle_beta   90.00
_cell.angle_gamma   90.00
#
_symmetry.space_group_name_H-M   'P 1'
#
loop_
_entity.id
_entity.type
_entity.pdbx_description
1 polymer ?
#
loop_
_entity_poly.entity_id
_entity_poly.type
_entity_poly.pdbx_seq_one_letter_code
_entity_poly.pdbx_strand_id
1 'polypeptide(L)'
;MLFGWAKPVPVNPWQVRGGKKGLAKVSAAGPGSNLLLAVIAGIIYRLFRLGVGTGNPVSSILFFAVYINIILAIFNSLPIPPLDGSKILMAYLPDNLAERFSSLQQYGFLILFFLLFIGLFDLIILPIAKILLILIIGPPPY
;
A
#
# COMPACT_ATOMS: atom_id res chain seq x y z
N MET A 1 -14.99 -30.10 -13.28
CA MET A 1 -14.93 -28.69 -12.86
C MET A 1 -13.47 -28.39 -12.53
N LEU A 2 -12.78 -27.71 -13.46
CA LEU A 2 -11.37 -27.35 -13.31
C LEU A 2 -11.34 -25.98 -12.60
N PHE A 3 -11.07 -25.95 -11.32
CA PHE A 3 -10.68 -24.74 -10.63
C PHE A 3 -9.30 -24.34 -11.16
N GLY A 4 -9.30 -23.40 -12.08
CA GLY A 4 -8.08 -22.80 -12.61
C GLY A 4 -7.42 -21.94 -11.54
N TRP A 5 -6.56 -22.55 -10.72
CA TRP A 5 -5.63 -21.79 -9.90
C TRP A 5 -4.69 -21.06 -10.86
N ALA A 6 -4.85 -19.77 -11.00
CA ALA A 6 -3.93 -18.96 -11.77
C ALA A 6 -2.54 -19.09 -11.13
N LYS A 7 -1.67 -19.87 -11.79
CA LYS A 7 -0.28 -20.00 -11.40
C LYS A 7 0.32 -18.59 -11.43
N PRO A 8 0.82 -18.04 -10.32
CA PRO A 8 1.45 -16.73 -10.35
C PRO A 8 2.58 -16.79 -11.36
N VAL A 9 2.48 -15.99 -12.43
CA VAL A 9 3.55 -15.88 -13.41
C VAL A 9 4.74 -15.27 -12.68
N PRO A 10 5.87 -15.97 -12.54
CA PRO A 10 7.04 -15.38 -11.93
C PRO A 10 7.50 -14.24 -12.84
N VAL A 11 7.25 -13.00 -12.43
CA VAL A 11 7.78 -11.84 -13.11
C VAL A 11 9.27 -11.87 -12.88
N ASN A 12 10.02 -12.25 -13.91
CA ASN A 12 11.47 -12.25 -13.86
C ASN A 12 11.94 -10.79 -13.77
N PRO A 13 12.53 -10.35 -12.64
CA PRO A 13 12.95 -8.96 -12.43
C PRO A 13 13.94 -8.47 -13.51
N TRP A 14 14.61 -9.41 -14.16
CA TRP A 14 15.59 -9.14 -15.21
C TRP A 14 14.99 -8.87 -16.59
N GLN A 15 13.70 -9.20 -16.79
CA GLN A 15 12.99 -9.00 -18.07
C GLN A 15 12.20 -7.69 -18.13
N VAL A 16 12.11 -6.94 -17.02
CA VAL A 16 11.45 -5.63 -17.00
C VAL A 16 12.36 -4.60 -17.67
N ARG A 17 11.81 -3.76 -18.56
CA ARG A 17 12.53 -2.63 -19.15
C ARG A 17 13.16 -1.77 -18.04
N GLY A 18 14.49 -1.66 -18.01
CA GLY A 18 15.23 -0.96 -16.96
C GLY A 18 15.68 -1.86 -15.78
N GLY A 19 15.52 -3.19 -15.86
CA GLY A 19 15.99 -4.14 -14.86
C GLY A 19 15.38 -3.88 -13.47
N LYS A 20 16.17 -4.11 -12.41
CA LYS A 20 15.74 -3.91 -11.01
C LYS A 20 15.17 -2.51 -10.74
N LYS A 21 15.80 -1.46 -11.29
CA LYS A 21 15.34 -0.07 -11.12
C LYS A 21 14.00 0.18 -11.82
N GLY A 22 13.79 -0.45 -12.97
CA GLY A 22 12.50 -0.42 -13.68
C GLY A 22 11.39 -1.07 -12.85
N LEU A 23 11.67 -2.24 -12.27
CA LEU A 23 10.73 -2.93 -11.39
C LEU A 23 10.37 -2.08 -10.16
N ALA A 24 11.37 -1.45 -9.52
CA ALA A 24 11.12 -0.57 -8.38
C ALA A 24 10.19 0.60 -8.72
N LYS A 25 10.40 1.24 -9.88
CA LYS A 25 9.55 2.35 -10.33
C LYS A 25 8.11 1.92 -10.56
N VAL A 26 7.90 0.77 -11.23
CA VAL A 26 6.55 0.22 -11.46
C VAL A 26 5.89 -0.13 -10.13
N SER A 27 6.63 -0.78 -9.21
CA SER A 27 6.09 -1.17 -7.91
C SER A 27 5.80 0.05 -7.01
N ALA A 28 6.57 1.12 -7.11
CA ALA A 28 6.30 2.36 -6.37
C ALA A 28 5.07 3.12 -6.90
N ALA A 29 4.66 2.88 -8.14
CA ALA A 29 3.48 3.52 -8.71
C ALA A 29 2.18 3.11 -8.00
N GLY A 30 2.07 1.87 -7.50
CA GLY A 30 0.91 1.40 -6.74
C GLY A 30 0.67 2.21 -5.46
N PRO A 31 1.57 2.15 -4.49
CA PRO A 31 1.48 2.97 -3.28
C PRO A 31 1.39 4.47 -3.56
N GLY A 32 2.14 4.96 -4.57
CA GLY A 32 2.11 6.35 -4.99
C GLY A 32 0.75 6.79 -5.51
N SER A 33 0.08 5.96 -6.31
CA SER A 33 -1.28 6.23 -6.81
C SER A 33 -2.29 6.29 -5.68
N ASN A 34 -2.22 5.36 -4.72
CA ASN A 34 -3.10 5.36 -3.57
C ASN A 34 -2.90 6.62 -2.71
N LEU A 35 -1.64 7.03 -2.49
CA LEU A 35 -1.36 8.27 -1.74
C LEU A 35 -1.90 9.50 -2.49
N LEU A 36 -1.73 9.57 -3.80
CA LEU A 36 -2.27 10.65 -4.64
C LEU A 36 -3.80 10.71 -4.55
N LEU A 37 -4.47 9.56 -4.65
CA LEU A 37 -5.93 9.47 -4.50
C LEU A 37 -6.39 9.89 -3.11
N ALA A 38 -5.66 9.51 -2.05
CA ALA A 38 -5.94 9.96 -0.69
C ALA A 38 -5.85 11.49 -0.57
N VAL A 39 -4.83 12.11 -1.16
CA VAL A 39 -4.65 13.58 -1.15
C VAL A 39 -5.79 14.26 -1.92
N ILE A 40 -6.12 13.79 -3.12
CA ILE A 40 -7.21 14.36 -3.93
C ILE A 40 -8.54 14.25 -3.17
N ALA A 41 -8.88 13.06 -2.67
CA ALA A 41 -10.10 12.86 -1.89
C ALA A 41 -10.10 13.71 -0.61
N GLY A 42 -8.95 13.89 0.03
CA GLY A 42 -8.79 14.71 1.23
C GLY A 42 -9.01 16.19 0.97
N ILE A 43 -8.52 16.71 -0.16
CA ILE A 43 -8.80 18.10 -0.58
C ILE A 43 -10.30 18.28 -0.79
N ILE A 44 -10.94 17.38 -1.52
CA ILE A 44 -12.39 17.41 -1.75
C ILE A 44 -13.15 17.33 -0.43
N TYR A 45 -12.74 16.45 0.48
CA TYR A 45 -13.33 16.32 1.81
C TYR A 45 -13.23 17.61 2.61
N ARG A 46 -12.08 18.29 2.62
CA ARG A 46 -11.90 19.57 3.32
C ARG A 46 -12.80 20.66 2.77
N LEU A 47 -12.87 20.80 1.44
CA LEU A 47 -13.72 21.78 0.79
C LEU A 47 -15.22 21.52 1.09
N PHE A 48 -15.62 20.25 1.02
CA PHE A 48 -16.97 19.85 1.28
C PHE A 48 -17.38 20.08 2.75
N ARG A 49 -16.48 19.79 3.69
CA ARG A 49 -16.66 20.01 5.13
C ARG A 49 -16.88 21.49 5.46
N LEU A 50 -16.19 22.40 4.78
CA LEU A 50 -16.34 23.83 4.99
C LEU A 50 -17.70 24.36 4.51
N GLY A 51 -18.29 23.75 3.44
CA GLY A 51 -19.56 24.21 2.86
C GLY A 51 -20.81 23.55 3.45
N VAL A 52 -20.74 22.25 3.75
CA VAL A 52 -21.94 21.43 4.05
C VAL A 52 -21.86 20.76 5.43
N GLY A 53 -20.70 20.76 6.06
CA GLY A 53 -20.47 20.10 7.35
C GLY A 53 -20.15 18.60 7.22
N THR A 54 -19.92 17.93 8.37
CA THR A 54 -19.41 16.55 8.45
C THR A 54 -20.50 15.48 8.57
N GLY A 55 -21.76 15.86 8.81
CA GLY A 55 -22.86 14.94 9.15
C GLY A 55 -23.62 14.34 7.98
N ASN A 56 -23.14 14.49 6.73
CA ASN A 56 -23.85 13.99 5.56
C ASN A 56 -23.16 12.73 4.95
N PRO A 57 -23.89 11.90 4.20
CA PRO A 57 -23.34 10.67 3.60
C PRO A 57 -22.13 10.89 2.69
N VAL A 58 -22.09 12.02 1.97
CA VAL A 58 -20.99 12.31 1.02
C VAL A 58 -19.69 12.55 1.78
N SER A 59 -19.71 13.27 2.89
CA SER A 59 -18.53 13.47 3.72
C SER A 59 -18.00 12.16 4.30
N SER A 60 -18.88 11.23 4.66
CA SER A 60 -18.50 9.90 5.13
C SER A 60 -17.83 9.08 4.02
N ILE A 61 -18.38 9.08 2.81
CA ILE A 61 -17.78 8.40 1.66
C ILE A 61 -16.40 8.97 1.34
N LEU A 62 -16.25 10.29 1.32
CA LEU A 62 -14.96 10.94 1.07
C LEU A 62 -13.93 10.61 2.17
N PHE A 63 -14.34 10.60 3.43
CA PHE A 63 -13.50 10.18 4.56
C PHE A 63 -13.00 8.74 4.37
N PHE A 64 -13.92 7.81 4.07
CA PHE A 64 -13.54 6.43 3.81
C PHE A 64 -12.62 6.29 2.58
N ALA A 65 -12.83 7.08 1.53
CA ALA A 65 -11.95 7.09 0.36
C ALA A 65 -10.52 7.54 0.73
N VAL A 66 -10.37 8.56 1.56
CA VAL A 66 -9.06 8.97 2.10
C VAL A 66 -8.45 7.85 2.93
N TYR A 67 -9.21 7.33 3.88
CA TYR A 67 -8.73 6.34 4.84
C TYR A 67 -8.26 5.05 4.17
N ILE A 68 -9.08 4.47 3.27
CA ILE A 68 -8.71 3.23 2.59
C ILE A 68 -7.49 3.40 1.69
N ASN A 69 -7.37 4.53 0.98
CA ASN A 69 -6.22 4.79 0.14
C ASN A 69 -4.93 4.99 0.94
N ILE A 70 -5.00 5.62 2.12
CA ILE A 70 -3.87 5.70 3.05
C ILE A 70 -3.44 4.29 3.50
N ILE A 71 -4.39 3.47 3.95
CA ILE A 71 -4.11 2.09 4.38
C ILE A 71 -3.46 1.29 3.25
N LEU A 72 -4.01 1.36 2.03
CA LEU A 72 -3.47 0.66 0.87
C LEU A 72 -2.06 1.15 0.49
N ALA A 73 -1.80 2.45 0.59
CA ALA A 73 -0.48 3.01 0.32
C ALA A 73 0.56 2.49 1.33
N ILE A 74 0.26 2.54 2.62
CA ILE A 74 1.14 2.05 3.68
C ILE A 74 1.36 0.55 3.53
N PHE A 75 0.27 -0.21 3.42
CA PHE A 75 0.30 -1.67 3.32
C PHE A 75 1.16 -2.13 2.15
N ASN A 76 0.92 -1.59 0.95
CA ASN A 76 1.70 -1.94 -0.24
C ASN A 76 3.14 -1.42 -0.21
N SER A 77 3.48 -0.47 0.66
CA SER A 77 4.84 0.01 0.86
C SER A 77 5.67 -0.89 1.78
N LEU A 78 5.05 -1.82 2.51
CA LEU A 78 5.76 -2.71 3.41
C LEU A 78 6.74 -3.60 2.64
N PRO A 79 7.98 -3.77 3.13
CA PRO A 79 9.01 -4.60 2.47
C PRO A 79 8.79 -6.09 2.72
N ILE A 80 7.56 -6.57 2.57
CA ILE A 80 7.12 -7.93 2.87
C ILE A 80 6.53 -8.53 1.59
N PRO A 81 7.04 -9.68 1.08
CA PRO A 81 6.38 -10.38 0.00
C PRO A 81 4.93 -10.77 0.38
N PRO A 82 3.96 -10.71 -0.53
CA PRO A 82 4.05 -10.40 -1.97
C PRO A 82 3.83 -8.92 -2.33
N LEU A 83 3.91 -8.00 -1.36
CA LEU A 83 3.59 -6.57 -1.51
C LEU A 83 4.60 -5.84 -2.39
N ASP A 84 4.19 -4.69 -2.94
CA ASP A 84 5.04 -3.91 -3.87
C ASP A 84 6.30 -3.36 -3.20
N GLY A 85 6.25 -3.04 -1.90
CA GLY A 85 7.40 -2.63 -1.12
C GLY A 85 8.54 -3.65 -1.10
N SER A 86 8.22 -4.95 -1.18
CA SER A 86 9.23 -6.01 -1.27
C SER A 86 10.02 -5.95 -2.59
N LYS A 87 9.35 -5.61 -3.69
CA LYS A 87 9.99 -5.45 -5.01
C LYS A 87 10.86 -4.19 -5.05
N ILE A 88 10.41 -3.12 -4.38
CA ILE A 88 11.21 -1.91 -4.21
C ILE A 88 12.48 -2.25 -3.42
N LEU A 89 12.36 -2.94 -2.30
CA LEU A 89 13.51 -3.36 -1.51
C LEU A 89 14.48 -4.22 -2.33
N MET A 90 13.99 -5.21 -3.07
CA MET A 90 14.83 -6.07 -3.92
C MET A 90 15.65 -5.30 -4.95
N ALA A 91 15.16 -4.17 -5.44
CA ALA A 91 15.87 -3.36 -6.41
C ALA A 91 17.14 -2.72 -5.86
N TYR A 92 17.24 -2.54 -4.56
CA TYR A 92 18.40 -1.96 -3.87
C TYR A 92 19.29 -3.00 -3.20
N LEU A 93 18.86 -4.26 -3.13
CA LEU A 93 19.66 -5.34 -2.58
C LEU A 93 20.73 -5.83 -3.58
N PRO A 94 21.92 -6.25 -3.10
CA PRO A 94 22.86 -7.03 -3.89
C PRO A 94 22.22 -8.29 -4.48
N ASP A 95 22.70 -8.76 -5.62
CA ASP A 95 22.06 -9.85 -6.38
C ASP A 95 21.87 -11.12 -5.55
N ASN A 96 22.87 -11.52 -4.79
CA ASN A 96 22.81 -12.69 -3.92
C ASN A 96 21.74 -12.60 -2.82
N LEU A 97 21.50 -11.41 -2.28
CA LEU A 97 20.45 -11.17 -1.29
C LEU A 97 19.08 -11.04 -1.97
N ALA A 98 19.02 -10.41 -3.13
CA ALA A 98 17.78 -10.29 -3.90
C ALA A 98 17.23 -11.65 -4.32
N GLU A 99 18.09 -12.60 -4.73
CA GLU A 99 17.70 -13.98 -5.05
C GLU A 99 17.14 -14.71 -3.83
N ARG A 100 17.84 -14.64 -2.69
CA ARG A 100 17.36 -15.24 -1.44
C ARG A 100 16.04 -14.62 -0.99
N PHE A 101 15.88 -13.32 -1.11
CA PHE A 101 14.65 -12.63 -0.77
C PHE A 101 13.52 -12.98 -1.74
N SER A 102 13.83 -13.15 -3.04
CA SER A 102 12.87 -13.61 -4.05
C SER A 102 12.35 -15.02 -3.74
N SER A 103 13.18 -15.92 -3.21
CA SER A 103 12.73 -17.26 -2.82
C SER A 103 11.71 -17.25 -1.67
N LEU A 104 11.69 -16.20 -0.86
CA LEU A 104 10.67 -16.02 0.18
C LEU A 104 9.29 -15.66 -0.36
N GLN A 105 9.19 -15.22 -1.62
CA GLN A 105 7.91 -14.81 -2.22
C GLN A 105 6.89 -15.97 -2.25
N GLN A 106 7.35 -17.21 -2.40
CA GLN A 106 6.47 -18.38 -2.35
C GLN A 106 5.75 -18.54 -0.98
N TYR A 107 6.35 -18.04 0.10
CA TYR A 107 5.79 -18.03 1.44
C TYR A 107 5.20 -16.67 1.82
N GLY A 108 5.22 -15.71 0.91
CA GLY A 108 4.89 -14.30 1.20
C GLY A 108 3.50 -14.12 1.80
N PHE A 109 2.51 -14.87 1.30
CA PHE A 109 1.16 -14.81 1.85
C PHE A 109 1.09 -15.35 3.29
N LEU A 110 1.81 -16.42 3.58
CA LEU A 110 1.88 -17.01 4.92
C LEU A 110 2.58 -16.06 5.90
N ILE A 111 3.70 -15.47 5.47
CA ILE A 111 4.44 -14.47 6.26
C ILE A 111 3.54 -13.28 6.57
N LEU A 112 2.86 -12.75 5.57
CA LEU A 112 1.96 -11.62 5.72
C LEU A 112 0.82 -11.93 6.70
N PHE A 113 0.16 -13.08 6.54
CA PHE A 113 -0.90 -13.53 7.42
C PHE A 113 -0.43 -13.63 8.87
N PHE A 114 0.74 -14.24 9.10
CA PHE A 114 1.34 -14.35 10.42
C PHE A 114 1.65 -12.99 11.03
N LEU A 115 2.22 -12.05 10.26
CA LEU A 115 2.52 -10.69 10.72
C LEU A 115 1.26 -9.91 11.07
N LEU A 116 0.19 -10.07 10.30
CA LEU A 116 -1.10 -9.46 10.62
C LEU A 116 -1.70 -10.07 11.90
N PHE A 117 -1.55 -11.38 12.09
CA PHE A 117 -2.04 -12.09 13.28
C PHE A 117 -1.32 -11.63 14.57
N ILE A 118 -0.03 -11.34 14.51
CA ILE A 118 0.74 -10.83 15.68
C ILE A 118 0.58 -9.32 15.90
N GLY A 119 -0.28 -8.64 15.13
CA GLY A 119 -0.61 -7.24 15.38
C GLY A 119 0.15 -6.21 14.53
N LEU A 120 0.76 -6.59 13.41
CA LEU A 120 1.42 -5.65 12.50
C LEU A 120 0.52 -4.48 12.11
N PHE A 121 -0.78 -4.75 11.94
CA PHE A 121 -1.75 -3.73 11.56
C PHE A 121 -1.87 -2.65 12.65
N ASP A 122 -2.03 -3.06 13.90
CA ASP A 122 -2.22 -2.14 15.02
C ASP A 122 -0.93 -1.42 15.40
N LEU A 123 0.21 -2.12 15.28
CA LEU A 123 1.50 -1.60 15.73
C LEU A 123 2.14 -0.64 14.73
N ILE A 124 1.98 -0.88 13.43
CA ILE A 124 2.68 -0.12 12.38
C ILE A 124 1.69 0.62 11.48
N ILE A 125 0.69 -0.07 10.91
CA ILE A 125 -0.17 0.53 9.89
C ILE A 125 -1.05 1.62 10.49
N LEU A 126 -1.74 1.35 11.58
CA LEU A 126 -2.66 2.32 12.18
C LEU A 126 -1.99 3.59 12.69
N PRO A 127 -0.84 3.57 13.39
CA PRO A 127 -0.18 4.80 13.82
C PRO A 127 0.24 5.68 12.65
N ILE A 128 0.83 5.08 11.60
CA ILE A 128 1.23 5.82 10.40
C ILE A 128 -0.02 6.37 9.68
N ALA A 129 -1.07 5.56 9.56
CA ALA A 129 -2.32 5.99 8.93
C ALA A 129 -2.97 7.17 9.66
N LYS A 130 -2.96 7.18 11.00
CA LYS A 130 -3.47 8.31 11.80
C LYS A 130 -2.69 9.60 11.53
N ILE A 131 -1.36 9.53 11.46
CA ILE A 131 -0.52 10.68 11.15
C ILE A 131 -0.86 11.23 9.76
N LEU A 132 -0.88 10.37 8.73
CA LEU A 132 -1.21 10.77 7.37
C LEU A 132 -2.64 11.31 7.25
N LEU A 133 -3.59 10.71 7.96
CA LEU A 133 -4.96 11.17 7.98
C LEU A 133 -5.05 12.60 8.52
N ILE A 134 -4.41 12.88 9.65
CA ILE A 134 -4.37 14.23 10.25
C ILE A 134 -3.71 15.23 9.29
N LEU A 135 -2.64 14.85 8.61
CA LEU A 135 -1.96 15.71 7.64
C LEU A 135 -2.85 16.02 6.44
N ILE A 136 -3.59 15.03 5.94
CA ILE A 136 -4.40 15.15 4.72
C ILE A 136 -5.74 15.86 5.00
N ILE A 137 -6.49 15.47 6.04
CA ILE A 137 -7.83 16.01 6.30
C ILE A 137 -7.91 16.96 7.50
N GLY A 138 -6.84 17.08 8.27
CA GLY A 138 -6.80 17.86 9.52
C GLY A 138 -7.23 17.05 10.75
N PRO A 139 -7.08 17.64 11.95
CA PRO A 139 -7.51 16.99 13.19
C PRO A 139 -9.02 16.76 13.17
N PRO A 140 -9.51 15.68 13.85
CA PRO A 140 -10.94 15.45 13.99
C PRO A 140 -11.60 16.67 14.66
N PRO A 141 -12.84 16.99 14.28
CA PRO A 141 -13.61 17.99 15.01
C PRO A 141 -13.85 17.49 16.42
N TYR A 142 -13.50 18.29 17.40
CA TYR A 142 -13.81 18.05 18.82
C TYR A 142 -15.30 18.12 19.05
#